data_53a5122e92237bde953669eb29faec13
#
_entry.id   53a5122e92237bde953669eb29faec13
#
_cell.length_a   1.000
_cell.length_b   1.000
_cell.length_c   1.000
_cell.angle_alpha   90.00
_cell.angle_beta   90.00
_cell.angle_gamma   90.00
#
_symmetry.space_group_name_H-M   'P 1'
#
loop_
_entity.id
_entity.type
_entity.pdbx_description
1 polymer ?
#
loop_
_entity_poly.entity_id
_entity_poly.type
_entity_poly.pdbx_seq_one_letter_code
_entity_poly.pdbx_strand_id
1 'polypeptide(L)'
;VGPVPPGIPLPSAPNCVGTNLAANYGLSSNTWQRTPGTIDLTGAAAATLLFQQWVDMDDFGNLDRGTVRVLDGSDLSGGTVTELGVVQANITGFSPGAWVEFSAELPAAALGQMVALEFGFVSDDFADSDASGWYIDDVEVLVR
;
A
#
# COMPACT_ATOMS: atom_id res chain seq x y z
N VAL A 1 -9.87 13.28 -8.27
CA VAL A 1 -9.46 12.08 -9.00
C VAL A 1 -8.40 12.53 -10.00
N GLY A 2 -7.17 12.15 -9.79
CA GLY A 2 -6.07 12.47 -10.69
C GLY A 2 -6.02 11.54 -11.90
N PRO A 3 -5.12 11.79 -12.85
CA PRO A 3 -4.88 10.86 -13.93
C PRO A 3 -4.38 9.54 -13.34
N VAL A 4 -5.05 8.51 -13.69
CA VAL A 4 -4.66 7.12 -13.53
C VAL A 4 -3.32 6.90 -14.23
N PRO A 5 -2.53 5.89 -13.87
CA PRO A 5 -1.35 5.50 -14.64
C PRO A 5 -1.65 5.57 -16.14
N PRO A 6 -0.79 6.19 -16.95
CA PRO A 6 -1.13 6.55 -18.32
C PRO A 6 -1.67 5.37 -19.14
N GLY A 7 -2.91 5.44 -19.53
CA GLY A 7 -3.51 4.53 -20.50
C GLY A 7 -4.03 3.21 -19.97
N ILE A 8 -4.11 2.97 -18.65
CA ILE A 8 -4.60 1.69 -18.11
C ILE A 8 -5.89 1.90 -17.32
N PRO A 9 -6.97 1.19 -17.66
CA PRO A 9 -8.22 1.25 -16.91
C PRO A 9 -8.03 0.82 -15.46
N LEU A 10 -8.71 1.49 -14.53
CA LEU A 10 -8.77 1.06 -13.12
C LEU A 10 -9.46 -0.30 -13.01
N PRO A 11 -9.02 -1.17 -12.08
CA PRO A 11 -9.74 -2.39 -11.74
C PRO A 11 -11.17 -2.08 -11.30
N SER A 12 -11.36 -1.10 -10.42
CA SER A 12 -12.68 -0.58 -10.08
C SER A 12 -12.73 0.96 -10.17
N ALA A 13 -13.34 1.43 -11.26
CA ALA A 13 -13.54 2.86 -11.47
C ALA A 13 -14.58 3.43 -10.47
N PRO A 14 -14.48 4.71 -10.07
CA PRO A 14 -13.60 5.74 -10.62
C PRO A 14 -12.38 6.11 -9.75
N ASN A 15 -12.07 5.38 -8.70
CA ASN A 15 -11.09 5.80 -7.70
C ASN A 15 -9.99 4.77 -7.50
N CYS A 16 -8.78 5.25 -7.23
CA CYS A 16 -7.68 4.47 -6.67
C CYS A 16 -6.88 5.32 -5.68
N VAL A 17 -5.98 4.71 -4.93
CA VAL A 17 -4.97 5.38 -4.13
C VAL A 17 -3.64 5.34 -4.86
N GLY A 18 -2.87 6.41 -4.84
CA GLY A 18 -1.57 6.44 -5.50
C GLY A 18 -0.63 7.46 -4.88
N THR A 19 0.66 7.30 -5.14
CA THR A 19 1.73 8.17 -4.64
C THR A 19 1.58 9.60 -5.14
N ASN A 20 1.18 9.76 -6.40
CA ASN A 20 0.76 11.05 -6.97
C ASN A 20 -0.20 10.79 -8.12
N LEU A 21 -1.45 11.24 -8.00
CA LEU A 21 -2.49 11.02 -9.00
C LEU A 21 -2.43 12.01 -10.18
N ALA A 22 -1.56 13.02 -10.12
CA ALA A 22 -1.51 14.10 -11.11
C ALA A 22 -0.19 14.19 -11.89
N ALA A 23 0.86 13.51 -11.42
CA ALA A 23 2.20 13.57 -11.99
C ALA A 23 3.03 12.36 -11.50
N ASN A 24 4.29 12.29 -11.90
CA ASN A 24 5.26 11.39 -11.31
C ASN A 24 5.41 11.66 -9.80
N TYR A 25 5.84 10.67 -9.03
CA TYR A 25 6.05 10.87 -7.60
C TYR A 25 7.21 11.84 -7.32
N GLY A 26 7.18 12.48 -6.16
CA GLY A 26 8.19 13.46 -5.78
C GLY A 26 9.43 12.83 -5.16
N LEU A 27 10.55 13.55 -5.25
CA LEU A 27 11.81 13.21 -4.57
C LEU A 27 11.67 13.34 -3.05
N SER A 28 12.46 12.58 -2.31
CA SER A 28 12.49 12.61 -0.84
C SER A 28 11.09 12.50 -0.21
N SER A 29 10.23 11.77 -0.86
CA SER A 29 8.86 11.54 -0.37
C SER A 29 8.88 10.58 0.82
N ASN A 30 8.01 10.86 1.79
CA ASN A 30 7.70 9.96 2.89
C ASN A 30 6.21 10.12 3.21
N THR A 31 5.40 9.32 2.58
CA THR A 31 3.94 9.43 2.62
C THR A 31 3.31 8.11 2.99
N TRP A 32 2.10 8.17 3.52
CA TRP A 32 1.33 6.97 3.85
C TRP A 32 -0.16 7.22 3.74
N GLN A 33 -0.89 6.13 3.51
CA GLN A 33 -2.34 6.08 3.55
C GLN A 33 -2.78 4.92 4.44
N ARG A 34 -3.71 5.17 5.36
CA ARG A 34 -4.33 4.14 6.19
C ARG A 34 -5.75 3.84 5.73
N THR A 35 -6.22 2.65 6.05
CA THR A 35 -7.65 2.33 5.92
C THR A 35 -8.47 3.33 6.73
N PRO A 36 -9.65 3.77 6.21
CA PRO A 36 -10.45 4.81 6.86
C PRO A 36 -11.12 4.35 8.16
N GLY A 37 -11.04 3.07 8.48
CA GLY A 37 -11.57 2.45 9.69
C GLY A 37 -10.76 1.23 10.09
N THR A 38 -11.20 0.59 11.16
CA THR A 38 -10.58 -0.63 11.66
C THR A 38 -11.21 -1.87 11.03
N ILE A 39 -10.40 -2.92 10.90
CA ILE A 39 -10.78 -4.25 10.46
C ILE A 39 -10.84 -5.13 11.70
N ASP A 40 -11.96 -5.81 11.91
CA ASP A 40 -12.15 -6.69 13.05
C ASP A 40 -11.61 -8.10 12.72
N LEU A 41 -10.52 -8.48 13.38
CA LEU A 41 -9.94 -9.82 13.30
C LEU A 41 -10.14 -10.62 14.60
N THR A 42 -11.07 -10.18 15.47
CA THR A 42 -11.41 -10.88 16.71
C THR A 42 -11.94 -12.27 16.37
N GLY A 43 -11.29 -13.30 16.91
CA GLY A 43 -11.67 -14.70 16.65
C GLY A 43 -11.18 -15.26 15.31
N ALA A 44 -10.48 -14.47 14.50
CA ALA A 44 -9.89 -14.95 13.25
C ALA A 44 -8.77 -15.96 13.53
N ALA A 45 -8.80 -17.07 12.81
CA ALA A 45 -7.70 -18.06 12.79
C ALA A 45 -6.64 -17.72 11.73
N ALA A 46 -7.05 -17.03 10.68
CA ALA A 46 -6.19 -16.50 9.63
C ALA A 46 -6.86 -15.30 8.94
N ALA A 47 -6.06 -14.45 8.32
CA ALA A 47 -6.56 -13.36 7.49
C ALA A 47 -5.60 -13.11 6.32
N THR A 48 -6.14 -12.95 5.13
CA THR A 48 -5.38 -12.73 3.90
C THR A 48 -5.73 -11.34 3.35
N LEU A 49 -4.70 -10.52 3.11
CA LEU A 49 -4.83 -9.26 2.39
C LEU A 49 -4.71 -9.51 0.88
N LEU A 50 -5.65 -8.95 0.13
CA LEU A 50 -5.60 -8.87 -1.32
C LEU A 50 -5.75 -7.41 -1.76
N PHE A 51 -5.09 -7.03 -2.83
CA PHE A 51 -5.34 -5.77 -3.53
C PHE A 51 -4.78 -5.82 -4.96
N GLN A 52 -5.30 -4.97 -5.81
CA GLN A 52 -4.72 -4.72 -7.12
C GLN A 52 -3.68 -3.61 -7.01
N GLN A 53 -2.53 -3.79 -7.64
CA GLN A 53 -1.48 -2.78 -7.66
C GLN A 53 -0.92 -2.54 -9.06
N TRP A 54 -0.52 -1.29 -9.28
CA TRP A 54 0.34 -0.87 -10.37
C TRP A 54 1.60 -0.29 -9.78
N VAL A 55 2.75 -0.77 -10.21
CA VAL A 55 4.07 -0.34 -9.75
C VAL A 55 4.87 0.17 -10.94
N ASP A 56 5.38 1.37 -10.83
CA ASP A 56 6.33 1.99 -11.75
C ASP A 56 7.23 2.89 -10.91
N MET A 57 8.23 2.27 -10.29
CA MET A 57 9.16 2.91 -9.37
C MET A 57 10.59 2.56 -9.78
N ASP A 58 11.51 3.50 -9.54
CA ASP A 58 12.93 3.19 -9.66
C ASP A 58 13.31 2.08 -8.68
N ASP A 59 13.96 1.04 -9.18
CA ASP A 59 14.39 -0.12 -8.38
C ASP A 59 15.87 -0.06 -7.97
N PHE A 60 16.56 1.04 -8.27
CA PHE A 60 17.96 1.22 -7.94
C PHE A 60 18.18 1.19 -6.42
N GLY A 61 18.75 0.10 -5.94
CA GLY A 61 19.07 -0.09 -4.53
C GLY A 61 17.85 -0.19 -3.58
N ASN A 62 16.63 -0.33 -4.09
CA ASN A 62 15.38 -0.28 -3.32
C ASN A 62 15.23 1.01 -2.48
N LEU A 63 15.74 2.12 -2.99
CA LEU A 63 15.65 3.41 -2.32
C LEU A 63 14.23 3.96 -2.42
N ASP A 64 13.60 3.76 -3.60
CA ASP A 64 12.18 4.05 -3.83
C ASP A 64 11.38 2.79 -3.60
N ARG A 65 10.48 2.82 -2.61
CA ARG A 65 9.75 1.62 -2.22
C ARG A 65 8.42 1.88 -1.56
N GLY A 66 7.49 0.98 -1.83
CA GLY A 66 6.27 0.81 -1.06
C GLY A 66 6.44 -0.18 0.09
N THR A 67 5.63 -0.02 1.13
CA THR A 67 5.56 -0.93 2.28
C THR A 67 4.10 -1.09 2.71
N VAL A 68 3.70 -2.30 3.05
CA VAL A 68 2.38 -2.58 3.65
C VAL A 68 2.58 -3.06 5.08
N ARG A 69 1.96 -2.36 6.03
CA ARG A 69 2.03 -2.67 7.46
C ARG A 69 0.66 -2.88 8.06
N VAL A 70 0.60 -3.67 9.13
CA VAL A 70 -0.57 -3.80 10.00
C VAL A 70 -0.32 -3.04 11.29
N LEU A 71 -1.26 -2.21 11.66
CA LEU A 71 -1.22 -1.37 12.85
C LEU A 71 -2.30 -1.81 13.84
N ASP A 72 -2.04 -1.62 15.12
CA ASP A 72 -3.08 -1.71 16.15
C ASP A 72 -4.17 -0.66 15.88
N GLY A 73 -5.39 -1.11 15.67
CA GLY A 73 -6.53 -0.26 15.38
C GLY A 73 -7.13 0.44 16.60
N SER A 74 -6.70 0.09 17.80
CA SER A 74 -7.27 0.62 19.05
C SER A 74 -6.89 2.09 19.29
N ASP A 75 -5.79 2.58 18.73
CA ASP A 75 -5.34 3.97 18.88
C ASP A 75 -4.71 4.53 17.59
N LEU A 76 -5.53 4.77 16.59
CA LEU A 76 -5.09 5.39 15.34
C LEU A 76 -5.01 6.92 15.42
N SER A 77 -5.55 7.53 16.48
CA SER A 77 -5.57 8.98 16.71
C SER A 77 -4.37 9.48 17.53
N GLY A 78 -3.67 8.57 18.18
CA GLY A 78 -2.49 8.86 18.99
C GLY A 78 -1.26 9.23 18.16
N GLY A 79 -0.33 9.96 18.79
CA GLY A 79 0.94 10.35 18.15
C GLY A 79 1.89 9.19 17.89
N THR A 80 1.66 8.04 18.52
CA THR A 80 2.46 6.81 18.34
C THR A 80 1.52 5.65 18.03
N VAL A 81 1.61 5.13 16.81
CA VAL A 81 0.82 3.99 16.39
C VAL A 81 1.66 2.73 16.53
N THR A 82 1.11 1.70 17.15
CA THR A 82 1.78 0.41 17.33
C THR A 82 1.72 -0.41 16.05
N GLU A 83 2.88 -0.76 15.50
CA GLU A 83 2.98 -1.71 14.39
C GLU A 83 2.86 -3.14 14.92
N LEU A 84 1.96 -3.91 14.35
CA LEU A 84 1.77 -5.34 14.63
C LEU A 84 2.59 -6.24 13.68
N GLY A 85 3.03 -5.69 12.57
CA GLY A 85 3.92 -6.36 11.64
C GLY A 85 3.89 -5.78 10.23
N VAL A 86 4.86 -6.21 9.44
CA VAL A 86 5.00 -5.86 8.02
C VAL A 86 4.42 -7.01 7.19
N VAL A 87 3.48 -6.70 6.31
CA VAL A 87 2.94 -7.67 5.34
C VAL A 87 3.90 -7.80 4.17
N GLN A 88 4.35 -6.66 3.64
CA GLN A 88 5.30 -6.58 2.56
C GLN A 88 6.18 -5.36 2.72
N ALA A 89 7.48 -5.55 2.59
CA ALA A 89 8.47 -4.49 2.47
C ALA A 89 9.05 -4.46 1.05
N ASN A 90 9.60 -3.31 0.67
CA ASN A 90 10.34 -3.15 -0.59
C ASN A 90 9.52 -3.52 -1.84
N ILE A 91 8.28 -3.03 -1.93
CA ILE A 91 7.54 -3.03 -3.18
C ILE A 91 8.20 -1.98 -4.07
N THR A 92 8.81 -2.43 -5.18
CA THR A 92 9.55 -1.59 -6.11
C THR A 92 9.54 -2.20 -7.51
N GLY A 93 10.14 -1.53 -8.50
CA GLY A 93 10.27 -2.00 -9.86
C GLY A 93 9.06 -1.64 -10.72
N PHE A 94 8.72 -2.49 -11.67
CA PHE A 94 7.77 -2.18 -12.72
C PHE A 94 6.73 -3.29 -12.92
N SER A 95 5.45 -2.92 -12.88
CA SER A 95 4.36 -3.77 -13.33
C SER A 95 4.34 -3.84 -14.87
N PRO A 96 4.20 -5.03 -15.49
CA PRO A 96 4.36 -5.19 -16.93
C PRO A 96 3.14 -4.68 -17.73
N GLY A 97 2.82 -3.40 -17.60
CA GLY A 97 1.74 -2.77 -18.35
C GLY A 97 0.31 -3.16 -17.93
N ALA A 98 0.14 -3.75 -16.75
CA ALA A 98 -1.16 -4.15 -16.21
C ALA A 98 -1.21 -4.02 -14.68
N TRP A 99 -2.40 -3.93 -14.13
CA TRP A 99 -2.63 -4.13 -12.70
C TRP A 99 -2.30 -5.58 -12.34
N VAL A 100 -1.66 -5.77 -11.19
CA VAL A 100 -1.23 -7.07 -10.68
C VAL A 100 -1.85 -7.28 -9.32
N GLU A 101 -2.47 -8.45 -9.11
CA GLU A 101 -2.96 -8.83 -7.80
C GLU A 101 -1.81 -9.12 -6.84
N PHE A 102 -1.89 -8.50 -5.67
CA PHE A 102 -1.08 -8.84 -4.52
C PHE A 102 -1.91 -9.69 -3.55
N SER A 103 -1.30 -10.71 -2.97
CA SER A 103 -1.93 -11.55 -1.96
C SER A 103 -0.90 -11.98 -0.92
N ALA A 104 -1.21 -11.75 0.37
CA ALA A 104 -0.38 -12.22 1.48
C ALA A 104 -1.19 -12.43 2.75
N GLU A 105 -0.78 -13.40 3.57
CA GLU A 105 -1.32 -13.58 4.92
C GLU A 105 -0.91 -12.41 5.82
N LEU A 106 -1.85 -11.96 6.67
CA LEU A 106 -1.54 -10.98 7.69
C LEU A 106 -0.68 -11.60 8.80
N PRO A 107 0.18 -10.81 9.46
CA PRO A 107 1.00 -11.29 10.58
C PRO A 107 0.15 -11.91 11.69
N ALA A 108 0.62 -12.98 12.30
CA ALA A 108 -0.09 -13.65 13.40
C ALA A 108 -0.37 -12.69 14.59
N ALA A 109 0.47 -11.70 14.80
CA ALA A 109 0.26 -10.67 15.81
C ALA A 109 -0.97 -9.77 15.55
N ALA A 110 -1.49 -9.76 14.33
CA ALA A 110 -2.70 -9.01 13.96
C ALA A 110 -3.98 -9.76 14.32
N LEU A 111 -3.92 -11.09 14.45
CA LEU A 111 -5.10 -11.91 14.72
C LEU A 111 -5.63 -11.69 16.13
N GLY A 112 -6.95 -11.76 16.29
CA GLY A 112 -7.63 -11.56 17.58
C GLY A 112 -7.77 -10.09 17.98
N GLN A 113 -7.50 -9.14 17.09
CA GLN A 113 -7.50 -7.70 17.38
C GLN A 113 -8.29 -6.89 16.35
N MET A 114 -8.56 -5.64 16.70
CA MET A 114 -8.97 -4.61 15.73
C MET A 114 -7.69 -4.04 15.11
N VAL A 115 -7.59 -4.03 13.79
CA VAL A 115 -6.38 -3.58 13.08
C VAL A 115 -6.69 -2.52 12.03
N ALA A 116 -5.65 -1.81 11.59
CA ALA A 116 -5.69 -0.99 10.38
C ALA A 116 -4.53 -1.38 9.45
N LEU A 117 -4.71 -1.18 8.17
CA LEU A 117 -3.63 -1.32 7.19
C LEU A 117 -3.04 0.05 6.90
N GLU A 118 -1.73 0.09 6.73
CA GLU A 118 -1.01 1.27 6.28
C GLU A 118 -0.17 0.92 5.05
N PHE A 119 -0.37 1.70 4.00
CA PHE A 119 0.38 1.66 2.75
C PHE A 119 1.33 2.86 2.77
N GLY A 120 2.61 2.60 2.95
CA GLY A 120 3.65 3.64 3.03
C GLY A 120 4.48 3.69 1.76
N PHE A 121 4.95 4.87 1.40
CA PHE A 121 5.85 5.08 0.29
C PHE A 121 6.98 6.02 0.69
N VAL A 122 8.20 5.66 0.33
CA VAL A 122 9.37 6.51 0.46
C VAL A 122 10.10 6.57 -0.87
N SER A 123 10.69 7.73 -1.18
CA SER A 123 11.61 7.92 -2.29
C SER A 123 12.87 8.64 -1.84
N ASP A 124 13.96 8.45 -2.59
CA ASP A 124 15.21 9.14 -2.38
C ASP A 124 15.23 10.55 -3.00
N ASP A 125 16.39 11.17 -3.11
CA ASP A 125 16.60 12.50 -3.64
C ASP A 125 17.23 12.54 -5.04
N PHE A 126 17.36 11.40 -5.72
CA PHE A 126 17.86 11.34 -7.08
C PHE A 126 16.76 11.70 -8.09
N ALA A 127 17.08 12.65 -8.97
CA ALA A 127 16.14 13.25 -9.93
C ALA A 127 15.99 12.44 -11.24
N ASP A 128 16.16 11.14 -11.22
CA ASP A 128 16.16 10.28 -12.40
C ASP A 128 14.85 9.53 -12.67
N SER A 129 13.83 9.78 -11.86
CA SER A 129 12.57 9.06 -12.03
C SER A 129 11.58 9.82 -12.92
N ASP A 130 11.47 9.37 -14.16
CA ASP A 130 10.25 9.57 -14.96
C ASP A 130 9.13 8.59 -14.53
N ALA A 131 9.29 7.93 -13.39
CA ALA A 131 8.43 6.88 -12.90
C ALA A 131 7.13 7.43 -12.28
N SER A 132 6.02 6.77 -12.57
CA SER A 132 4.69 7.25 -12.16
C SER A 132 4.35 6.93 -10.71
N GLY A 133 4.93 5.87 -10.14
CA GLY A 133 4.80 5.53 -8.72
C GLY A 133 4.04 4.25 -8.43
N TRP A 134 3.41 4.19 -7.26
CA TRP A 134 2.65 3.05 -6.77
C TRP A 134 1.18 3.41 -6.63
N TYR A 135 0.33 2.60 -7.25
CA TYR A 135 -1.12 2.76 -7.24
C TYR A 135 -1.76 1.48 -6.72
N ILE A 136 -2.84 1.64 -5.96
CA ILE A 136 -3.54 0.57 -5.26
C ILE A 136 -5.03 0.72 -5.48
N ASP A 137 -5.70 -0.40 -5.71
CA ASP A 137 -7.15 -0.49 -5.85
C ASP A 137 -7.67 -1.82 -5.28
N ASP A 138 -8.98 -1.96 -5.10
CA ASP A 138 -9.67 -3.19 -4.67
C ASP A 138 -9.05 -3.85 -3.44
N VAL A 139 -8.81 -3.07 -2.37
CA VAL A 139 -8.25 -3.61 -1.12
C VAL A 139 -9.29 -4.43 -0.37
N GLU A 140 -9.00 -5.69 -0.13
CA GLU A 140 -9.85 -6.64 0.58
C GLU A 140 -9.07 -7.41 1.64
N VAL A 141 -9.73 -7.74 2.76
CA VAL A 141 -9.21 -8.66 3.78
C VAL A 141 -10.18 -9.83 3.94
N LEU A 142 -9.72 -11.00 3.57
CA LEU A 142 -10.46 -12.25 3.76
C LEU A 142 -10.14 -12.84 5.12
N VAL A 143 -11.14 -12.92 5.98
CA VAL A 143 -11.03 -13.44 7.36
C VAL A 143 -11.53 -14.89 7.42
N ARG A 144 -10.77 -15.76 8.08
CA ARG A 144 -11.07 -17.20 8.25
C ARG A 144 -10.93 -17.65 9.70
#